data_05d8a709b1a817b33f4d41ce0abed1ee
#
_entry.id   05d8a709b1a817b33f4d41ce0abed1ee
#
_cell.length_a   1.000
_cell.length_b   1.000
_cell.length_c   1.000
_cell.angle_alpha   90.00
_cell.angle_beta   90.00
_cell.angle_gamma   90.00
#
_symmetry.space_group_name_H-M   'P 1'
#
loop_
_entity.id
_entity.type
_entity.pdbx_description
1 polymer ?
#
loop_
_entity_poly.entity_id
_entity_poly.type
_entity_poly.pdbx_seq_one_letter_code
_entity_poly.pdbx_strand_id
1 'polypeptide(L)'
;ATRPDIIGAEPARNLLSLQDQLPPADFKKIYEEIDTSLNAPAGELFQHIDPEPVGAASIAQVHQARTSDGKDVAVKVLRPGIREQFARDIETYEWAAAHLEALGGEAARLRPRLVIANLKRWTLRELDLRREAASASELGEAMVAIEGYDIPAIDWDRTSGRVMTLDWVDGIKISKTDELKAAGHDLNALANKLVLTFLRQAISEGYFHADMHQGNLFVKPDGSIVAIDFGIMGRINRQARFWLAEILYGLTTGNYKRVAEIHFEAQYVPSYHNVDEFATALRAVGEPTRGKPVSELSVGQMLDSLFAITRDFDMETQPHLLLLQKTMVMVEGIATQLN
;
A
#
# COMPACT_ATOMS: atom_id res chain seq x y z
N ALA A 1 14.91 2.26 -0.27
CA ALA A 1 14.61 3.23 -1.33
C ALA A 1 13.67 4.34 -0.84
N THR A 2 12.68 4.03 0.00
CA THR A 2 11.64 4.97 0.46
C THR A 2 12.09 5.97 1.56
N ARG A 3 13.32 5.85 2.07
CA ARG A 3 13.85 6.70 3.15
C ARG A 3 15.22 7.29 2.75
N PRO A 4 15.28 8.21 1.76
CA PRO A 4 16.54 8.87 1.36
C PRO A 4 17.14 9.73 2.47
N ASP A 5 16.35 10.14 3.44
CA ASP A 5 16.77 10.86 4.64
C ASP A 5 17.65 10.00 5.59
N ILE A 6 17.49 8.66 5.57
CA ILE A 6 18.29 7.74 6.38
C ILE A 6 19.52 7.24 5.65
N ILE A 7 19.38 6.87 4.38
CA ILE A 7 20.43 6.19 3.61
C ILE A 7 21.16 7.09 2.62
N GLY A 8 20.72 8.33 2.45
CA GLY A 8 21.22 9.28 1.47
C GLY A 8 20.52 9.17 0.10
N ALA A 9 20.51 10.29 -0.65
CA ALA A 9 19.78 10.39 -1.91
C ALA A 9 20.36 9.51 -3.04
N GLU A 10 21.66 9.30 -3.07
CA GLU A 10 22.32 8.49 -4.11
C GLU A 10 22.10 6.98 -3.91
N PRO A 11 22.35 6.40 -2.71
CA PRO A 11 21.97 5.01 -2.42
C PRO A 11 20.47 4.76 -2.58
N ALA A 12 19.60 5.71 -2.21
CA ALA A 12 18.16 5.58 -2.40
C ALA A 12 17.79 5.45 -3.88
N ARG A 13 18.37 6.26 -4.77
CA ARG A 13 18.17 6.17 -6.22
C ARG A 13 18.67 4.84 -6.80
N ASN A 14 19.83 4.38 -6.36
CA ASN A 14 20.38 3.09 -6.80
C ASN A 14 19.51 1.91 -6.36
N LEU A 15 18.88 1.98 -5.16
CA LEU A 15 17.94 0.97 -4.68
C LEU A 15 16.60 1.04 -5.41
N LEU A 16 16.14 2.22 -5.85
CA LEU A 16 14.94 2.35 -6.69
C LEU A 16 15.09 1.62 -8.02
N SER A 17 16.28 1.69 -8.65
CA SER A 17 16.53 0.99 -9.91
C SER A 17 16.52 -0.55 -9.78
N LEU A 18 16.62 -1.08 -8.56
CA LEU A 18 16.58 -2.51 -8.29
C LEU A 18 15.16 -3.03 -8.00
N GLN A 19 14.18 -2.13 -7.77
CA GLN A 19 12.84 -2.54 -7.35
C GLN A 19 12.01 -3.20 -8.45
N ASP A 20 12.21 -2.85 -9.74
CA ASP A 20 11.29 -3.23 -10.82
C ASP A 20 11.96 -3.96 -12.00
N GLN A 21 13.20 -4.42 -11.86
CA GLN A 21 13.97 -4.97 -12.99
C GLN A 21 14.66 -6.32 -12.70
N LEU A 22 13.99 -7.20 -11.98
CA LEU A 22 14.49 -8.57 -11.93
C LEU A 22 14.19 -9.26 -13.26
N PRO A 23 15.18 -10.02 -13.84
CA PRO A 23 14.92 -10.73 -15.07
C PRO A 23 13.72 -11.67 -14.88
N PRO A 24 12.84 -11.77 -15.87
CA PRO A 24 11.69 -12.66 -15.80
C PRO A 24 12.16 -14.11 -15.60
N ALA A 25 11.36 -14.91 -14.90
CA ALA A 25 11.58 -16.36 -14.83
C ALA A 25 11.23 -17.00 -16.16
N ASP A 26 11.82 -18.14 -16.43
CA ASP A 26 11.56 -18.93 -17.63
C ASP A 26 10.05 -19.24 -17.75
N PHE A 27 9.44 -18.86 -18.87
CA PHE A 27 8.00 -19.03 -19.11
C PHE A 27 7.56 -20.50 -18.99
N LYS A 28 8.37 -21.46 -19.42
CA LYS A 28 8.05 -22.88 -19.27
C LYS A 28 7.81 -23.24 -17.80
N LYS A 29 8.65 -22.75 -16.90
CA LYS A 29 8.50 -22.98 -15.45
C LYS A 29 7.29 -22.25 -14.87
N ILE A 30 6.97 -21.06 -15.39
CA ILE A 30 5.75 -20.32 -15.00
C ILE A 30 4.51 -21.08 -15.43
N TYR A 31 4.51 -21.61 -16.67
CA TYR A 31 3.39 -22.41 -17.17
C TYR A 31 3.19 -23.68 -16.33
N GLU A 32 4.29 -24.39 -16.01
CA GLU A 32 4.27 -25.54 -15.10
C GLU A 32 3.74 -25.19 -13.70
N GLU A 33 4.08 -23.99 -13.19
CA GLU A 33 3.57 -23.49 -11.89
C GLU A 33 2.06 -23.23 -11.95
N ILE A 34 1.55 -22.64 -13.04
CA ILE A 34 0.12 -22.44 -13.26
C ILE A 34 -0.59 -23.79 -13.33
N ASP A 35 -0.06 -24.72 -14.13
CA ASP A 35 -0.61 -26.05 -14.39
C ASP A 35 -0.72 -26.88 -13.09
N THR A 36 0.29 -26.80 -12.24
CA THR A 36 0.33 -27.54 -10.97
C THR A 36 -0.44 -26.88 -9.83
N SER A 37 -0.68 -25.57 -9.92
CA SER A 37 -1.30 -24.79 -8.83
C SER A 37 -2.80 -24.63 -8.96
N LEU A 38 -3.35 -24.77 -10.16
CA LEU A 38 -4.78 -24.71 -10.44
C LEU A 38 -5.38 -26.13 -10.48
N ASN A 39 -6.68 -26.22 -10.27
CA ASN A 39 -7.38 -27.52 -10.20
C ASN A 39 -7.59 -28.19 -11.57
N ALA A 40 -7.15 -27.55 -12.66
CA ALA A 40 -7.24 -28.05 -14.04
C ALA A 40 -6.01 -27.60 -14.84
N PRO A 41 -5.67 -28.30 -15.94
CA PRO A 41 -4.58 -27.91 -16.82
C PRO A 41 -4.75 -26.48 -17.34
N ALA A 42 -3.65 -25.73 -17.41
CA ALA A 42 -3.67 -24.32 -17.86
C ALA A 42 -4.27 -24.20 -19.26
N GLY A 43 -4.03 -25.14 -20.17
CA GLY A 43 -4.59 -25.14 -21.52
C GLY A 43 -6.11 -25.36 -21.61
N GLU A 44 -6.75 -25.85 -20.53
CA GLU A 44 -8.21 -25.93 -20.42
C GLU A 44 -8.80 -24.64 -19.84
N LEU A 45 -8.04 -23.95 -19.03
CA LEU A 45 -8.45 -22.72 -18.32
C LEU A 45 -8.20 -21.46 -19.15
N PHE A 46 -7.15 -21.46 -19.99
CA PHE A 46 -6.75 -20.31 -20.79
C PHE A 46 -6.59 -20.70 -22.27
N GLN A 47 -7.12 -19.86 -23.16
CA GLN A 47 -6.87 -19.99 -24.61
C GLN A 47 -5.43 -19.63 -24.95
N HIS A 48 -4.89 -18.62 -24.23
CA HIS A 48 -3.56 -18.10 -24.43
C HIS A 48 -3.05 -17.44 -23.15
N ILE A 49 -1.75 -17.59 -22.88
CA ILE A 49 -1.00 -16.83 -21.87
C ILE A 49 0.22 -16.25 -22.59
N ASP A 50 0.41 -14.93 -22.54
CA ASP A 50 1.55 -14.29 -23.17
C ASP A 50 2.85 -14.75 -22.49
N PRO A 51 3.83 -15.24 -23.23
CA PRO A 51 5.12 -15.64 -22.69
C PRO A 51 5.90 -14.47 -22.05
N GLU A 52 5.76 -13.26 -22.58
CA GLU A 52 6.40 -12.08 -22.03
C GLU A 52 5.56 -11.49 -20.87
N PRO A 53 6.14 -11.38 -19.66
CA PRO A 53 5.41 -10.78 -18.56
C PRO A 53 5.28 -9.27 -18.73
N VAL A 54 4.11 -8.72 -18.40
CA VAL A 54 3.86 -7.27 -18.37
C VAL A 54 4.47 -6.60 -17.13
N GLY A 55 4.86 -7.40 -16.14
CA GLY A 55 5.55 -6.97 -14.93
C GLY A 55 6.25 -8.14 -14.25
N ALA A 56 7.46 -7.89 -13.71
CA ALA A 56 8.24 -8.88 -13.00
C ALA A 56 8.80 -8.28 -11.70
N ALA A 57 8.25 -8.72 -10.56
CA ALA A 57 8.66 -8.32 -9.22
C ALA A 57 9.55 -9.37 -8.54
N SER A 58 9.94 -9.13 -7.30
CA SER A 58 10.84 -10.00 -6.53
C SER A 58 10.28 -11.42 -6.30
N ILE A 59 8.99 -11.54 -6.03
CA ILE A 59 8.34 -12.80 -5.66
C ILE A 59 7.39 -13.35 -6.71
N ALA A 60 6.91 -12.51 -7.65
CA ALA A 60 5.91 -12.87 -8.65
C ALA A 60 6.15 -12.16 -9.98
N GLN A 61 5.52 -12.65 -11.04
CA GLN A 61 5.41 -11.96 -12.31
C GLN A 61 3.97 -12.03 -12.83
N VAL A 62 3.62 -11.09 -13.70
CA VAL A 62 2.25 -10.94 -14.23
C VAL A 62 2.29 -11.12 -15.74
N HIS A 63 1.43 -11.97 -16.26
CA HIS A 63 1.24 -12.22 -17.66
C HIS A 63 -0.16 -11.79 -18.12
N GLN A 64 -0.25 -11.22 -19.32
CA GLN A 64 -1.53 -11.09 -19.97
C GLN A 64 -2.00 -12.46 -20.47
N ALA A 65 -3.28 -12.74 -20.31
CA ALA A 65 -3.85 -13.99 -20.77
C ALA A 65 -5.29 -13.80 -21.26
N ARG A 66 -5.77 -14.79 -21.98
CA ARG A 66 -7.19 -14.89 -22.33
C ARG A 66 -7.74 -16.21 -21.82
N THR A 67 -8.82 -16.12 -21.06
CA THR A 67 -9.50 -17.30 -20.47
C THR A 67 -10.16 -18.15 -21.57
N SER A 68 -10.49 -19.41 -21.23
CA SER A 68 -11.19 -20.33 -22.15
C SER A 68 -12.55 -19.82 -22.61
N ASP A 69 -13.21 -18.96 -21.84
CA ASP A 69 -14.46 -18.27 -22.16
C ASP A 69 -14.25 -16.93 -22.89
N GLY A 70 -13.00 -16.56 -23.21
CA GLY A 70 -12.66 -15.43 -24.09
C GLY A 70 -12.47 -14.10 -23.40
N LYS A 71 -12.38 -14.04 -22.06
CA LYS A 71 -12.14 -12.83 -21.29
C LYS A 71 -10.64 -12.52 -21.20
N ASP A 72 -10.26 -11.25 -21.38
CA ASP A 72 -8.87 -10.83 -21.16
C ASP A 72 -8.62 -10.64 -19.65
N VAL A 73 -7.51 -11.20 -19.15
CA VAL A 73 -7.15 -11.23 -17.73
C VAL A 73 -5.66 -11.00 -17.52
N ALA A 74 -5.32 -10.58 -16.32
CA ALA A 74 -3.94 -10.60 -15.81
C ALA A 74 -3.75 -11.82 -14.91
N VAL A 75 -2.70 -12.59 -15.15
CA VAL A 75 -2.35 -13.78 -14.36
C VAL A 75 -1.06 -13.48 -13.61
N LYS A 76 -1.16 -13.24 -12.30
CA LYS A 76 -0.04 -13.05 -11.38
C LYS A 76 0.39 -14.42 -10.84
N VAL A 77 1.65 -14.77 -11.04
CA VAL A 77 2.18 -16.09 -10.68
C VAL A 77 3.40 -15.91 -9.77
N LEU A 78 3.46 -16.62 -8.66
CA LEU A 78 4.67 -16.67 -7.85
C LEU A 78 5.83 -17.26 -8.66
N ARG A 79 7.03 -16.70 -8.44
CA ARG A 79 8.23 -17.25 -9.08
C ARG A 79 8.43 -18.71 -8.67
N PRO A 80 8.72 -19.60 -9.63
CA PRO A 80 8.96 -21.01 -9.35
C PRO A 80 10.09 -21.20 -8.33
N GLY A 81 9.86 -22.04 -7.32
CA GLY A 81 10.82 -22.32 -6.25
C GLY A 81 11.00 -21.21 -5.21
N ILE A 82 10.23 -20.12 -5.25
CA ILE A 82 10.37 -19.00 -4.33
C ILE A 82 10.04 -19.41 -2.89
N ARG A 83 9.05 -20.26 -2.66
CA ARG A 83 8.68 -20.75 -1.33
C ARG A 83 9.79 -21.58 -0.70
N GLU A 84 10.38 -22.47 -1.48
CA GLU A 84 11.48 -23.33 -1.06
C GLU A 84 12.76 -22.51 -0.78
N GLN A 85 12.99 -21.45 -1.57
CA GLN A 85 14.08 -20.52 -1.34
C GLN A 85 13.89 -19.80 0.00
N PHE A 86 12.72 -19.18 0.22
CA PHE A 86 12.42 -18.49 1.49
C PHE A 86 12.47 -19.45 2.69
N ALA A 87 12.02 -20.69 2.55
CA ALA A 87 12.12 -21.67 3.63
C ALA A 87 13.57 -21.88 4.07
N ARG A 88 14.48 -22.08 3.10
CA ARG A 88 15.94 -22.25 3.38
C ARG A 88 16.55 -20.98 3.98
N ASP A 89 16.17 -19.80 3.47
CA ASP A 89 16.68 -18.52 3.98
C ASP A 89 16.24 -18.30 5.43
N ILE A 90 14.97 -18.58 5.73
CA ILE A 90 14.43 -18.49 7.10
C ILE A 90 15.11 -19.48 8.04
N GLU A 91 15.34 -20.72 7.64
CA GLU A 91 16.09 -21.70 8.46
C GLU A 91 17.48 -21.17 8.82
N THR A 92 18.17 -20.56 7.85
CA THR A 92 19.48 -19.94 8.07
C THR A 92 19.40 -18.78 9.07
N TYR A 93 18.38 -17.92 8.93
CA TYR A 93 18.16 -16.81 9.86
C TYR A 93 17.73 -17.27 11.26
N GLU A 94 16.91 -18.31 11.38
CA GLU A 94 16.53 -18.93 12.68
C GLU A 94 17.76 -19.49 13.38
N TRP A 95 18.67 -20.16 12.66
CA TRP A 95 19.93 -20.65 13.20
C TRP A 95 20.83 -19.50 13.68
N ALA A 96 21.03 -18.47 12.86
CA ALA A 96 21.83 -17.29 13.22
C ALA A 96 21.25 -16.54 14.41
N ALA A 97 19.94 -16.35 14.45
CA ALA A 97 19.22 -15.67 15.54
C ALA A 97 19.36 -16.42 16.87
N ALA A 98 19.32 -17.77 16.83
CA ALA A 98 19.53 -18.58 18.02
C ALA A 98 20.95 -18.41 18.60
N HIS A 99 21.98 -18.37 17.73
CA HIS A 99 23.36 -18.14 18.15
C HIS A 99 23.59 -16.73 18.70
N LEU A 100 23.02 -15.70 18.03
CA LEU A 100 23.10 -14.32 18.51
C LEU A 100 22.45 -14.15 19.89
N GLU A 101 21.29 -14.77 20.11
CA GLU A 101 20.61 -14.69 21.40
C GLU A 101 21.38 -15.40 22.51
N ALA A 102 22.07 -16.50 22.19
CA ALA A 102 22.91 -17.26 23.11
C ALA A 102 24.17 -16.48 23.56
N LEU A 103 24.65 -15.50 22.81
CA LEU A 103 25.75 -14.62 23.20
C LEU A 103 25.37 -13.70 24.39
N GLY A 104 24.09 -13.52 24.68
CA GLY A 104 23.60 -12.67 25.76
C GLY A 104 23.79 -11.17 25.55
N GLY A 105 23.64 -10.38 26.59
CA GLY A 105 23.85 -8.91 26.57
C GLY A 105 22.92 -8.19 25.58
N GLU A 106 23.46 -7.21 24.86
CA GLU A 106 22.71 -6.40 23.89
C GLU A 106 22.09 -7.24 22.74
N ALA A 107 22.78 -8.30 22.30
CA ALA A 107 22.28 -9.18 21.25
C ALA A 107 20.99 -9.90 21.67
N ALA A 108 20.91 -10.38 22.91
CA ALA A 108 19.70 -11.00 23.45
C ALA A 108 18.57 -9.98 23.67
N ARG A 109 18.90 -8.73 24.06
CA ARG A 109 17.92 -7.64 24.24
C ARG A 109 17.14 -7.34 22.95
N LEU A 110 17.76 -7.47 21.79
CA LEU A 110 17.12 -7.27 20.49
C LEU A 110 16.14 -8.39 20.11
N ARG A 111 16.04 -9.47 20.88
CA ARG A 111 15.14 -10.61 20.63
C ARG A 111 15.20 -11.12 19.19
N PRO A 112 16.35 -11.48 18.64
CA PRO A 112 16.52 -11.82 17.22
C PRO A 112 15.62 -12.98 16.79
N ARG A 113 15.40 -13.99 17.65
CA ARG A 113 14.47 -15.10 17.33
C ARG A 113 13.04 -14.62 17.13
N LEU A 114 12.56 -13.65 17.93
CA LEU A 114 11.23 -13.07 17.77
C LEU A 114 11.13 -12.27 16.45
N VAL A 115 12.18 -11.53 16.11
CA VAL A 115 12.26 -10.79 14.82
C VAL A 115 12.15 -11.76 13.64
N ILE A 116 12.92 -12.86 13.65
CA ILE A 116 12.88 -13.85 12.57
C ILE A 116 11.53 -14.60 12.54
N ALA A 117 10.96 -14.93 13.70
CA ALA A 117 9.62 -15.53 13.74
C ALA A 117 8.53 -14.62 13.15
N ASN A 118 8.64 -13.31 13.34
CA ASN A 118 7.76 -12.32 12.71
C ASN A 118 8.01 -12.25 11.20
N LEU A 119 9.27 -12.18 10.76
CA LEU A 119 9.64 -12.19 9.34
C LEU A 119 9.08 -13.43 8.64
N LYS A 120 9.25 -14.62 9.22
CA LYS A 120 8.69 -15.88 8.70
C LYS A 120 7.18 -15.79 8.50
N ARG A 121 6.45 -15.29 9.51
CA ARG A 121 4.99 -15.15 9.41
C ARG A 121 4.57 -14.17 8.31
N TRP A 122 5.29 -13.07 8.13
CA TRP A 122 5.02 -12.09 7.08
C TRP A 122 5.30 -12.69 5.70
N THR A 123 6.46 -13.28 5.51
CA THR A 123 6.84 -13.92 4.25
C THR A 123 5.83 -15.00 3.82
N LEU A 124 5.39 -15.85 4.76
CA LEU A 124 4.38 -16.87 4.44
C LEU A 124 3.01 -16.26 4.03
N ARG A 125 2.70 -15.05 4.50
CA ARG A 125 1.49 -14.34 4.08
C ARG A 125 1.63 -13.75 2.68
N GLU A 126 2.77 -13.15 2.38
CA GLU A 126 3.10 -12.61 1.06
C GLU A 126 3.16 -13.69 -0.03
N LEU A 127 3.54 -14.90 0.33
CA LEU A 127 3.62 -16.05 -0.58
C LEU A 127 2.28 -16.78 -0.78
N ASP A 128 1.15 -16.22 -0.35
CA ASP A 128 -0.19 -16.76 -0.60
C ASP A 128 -1.06 -15.70 -1.33
N LEU A 129 -1.08 -15.77 -2.65
CA LEU A 129 -1.80 -14.82 -3.51
C LEU A 129 -3.33 -14.80 -3.28
N ARG A 130 -3.91 -15.83 -2.65
CA ARG A 130 -5.33 -15.79 -2.26
C ARG A 130 -5.62 -14.68 -1.26
N ARG A 131 -4.63 -14.27 -0.46
CA ARG A 131 -4.78 -13.16 0.50
C ARG A 131 -4.88 -11.84 -0.22
N GLU A 132 -4.03 -11.65 -1.24
CA GLU A 132 -4.09 -10.47 -2.09
C GLU A 132 -5.40 -10.43 -2.87
N ALA A 133 -5.83 -11.56 -3.45
CA ALA A 133 -7.11 -11.70 -4.12
C ALA A 133 -8.30 -11.36 -3.20
N ALA A 134 -8.27 -11.86 -1.95
CA ALA A 134 -9.30 -11.55 -0.96
C ALA A 134 -9.31 -10.07 -0.58
N SER A 135 -8.12 -9.45 -0.47
CA SER A 135 -8.01 -8.01 -0.22
C SER A 135 -8.59 -7.17 -1.36
N ALA A 136 -8.33 -7.56 -2.61
CA ALA A 136 -8.91 -6.92 -3.79
C ALA A 136 -10.43 -7.03 -3.79
N SER A 137 -10.99 -8.23 -3.58
CA SER A 137 -12.44 -8.45 -3.51
C SER A 137 -13.09 -7.61 -2.42
N GLU A 138 -12.53 -7.62 -1.21
CA GLU A 138 -13.07 -6.86 -0.08
C GLU A 138 -13.05 -5.35 -0.35
N LEU A 139 -11.96 -4.83 -0.92
CA LEU A 139 -11.89 -3.42 -1.29
C LEU A 139 -12.88 -3.10 -2.42
N GLY A 140 -13.03 -3.99 -3.41
CA GLY A 140 -14.00 -3.84 -4.48
C GLY A 140 -15.43 -3.74 -3.96
N GLU A 141 -15.82 -4.60 -3.01
CA GLU A 141 -17.13 -4.55 -2.34
C GLU A 141 -17.33 -3.22 -1.59
N ALA A 142 -16.32 -2.79 -0.82
CA ALA A 142 -16.36 -1.53 -0.08
C ALA A 142 -16.47 -0.31 -0.99
N MET A 143 -15.89 -0.37 -2.20
CA MET A 143 -15.81 0.75 -3.13
C MET A 143 -16.92 0.77 -4.20
N VAL A 144 -17.82 -0.23 -4.22
CA VAL A 144 -18.86 -0.38 -5.27
C VAL A 144 -19.75 0.86 -5.44
N ALA A 145 -19.98 1.61 -4.38
CA ALA A 145 -20.78 2.84 -4.39
C ALA A 145 -19.99 4.11 -4.76
N ILE A 146 -18.70 3.99 -5.05
CA ILE A 146 -17.81 5.12 -5.31
C ILE A 146 -17.47 5.18 -6.78
N GLU A 147 -18.05 6.14 -7.49
CA GLU A 147 -17.79 6.34 -8.91
C GLU A 147 -16.35 6.81 -9.18
N GLY A 148 -15.77 6.29 -10.26
CA GLY A 148 -14.48 6.72 -10.78
C GLY A 148 -13.25 6.11 -10.06
N TYR A 149 -13.46 5.05 -9.27
CA TYR A 149 -12.38 4.21 -8.76
C TYR A 149 -12.78 2.75 -8.84
N ASP A 150 -12.03 1.97 -9.58
CA ASP A 150 -12.34 0.58 -9.88
C ASP A 150 -11.30 -0.38 -9.30
N ILE A 151 -11.76 -1.57 -8.97
CA ILE A 151 -10.93 -2.70 -8.56
C ILE A 151 -11.19 -3.83 -9.56
N PRO A 152 -10.16 -4.42 -10.18
CA PRO A 152 -10.34 -5.54 -11.09
C PRO A 152 -10.98 -6.73 -10.36
N ALA A 153 -12.00 -7.33 -10.96
CA ALA A 153 -12.63 -8.49 -10.36
C ALA A 153 -11.68 -9.70 -10.36
N ILE A 154 -11.73 -10.48 -9.30
CA ILE A 154 -10.93 -11.71 -9.14
C ILE A 154 -11.68 -12.88 -9.75
N ASP A 155 -10.99 -13.63 -10.61
CA ASP A 155 -11.44 -14.93 -11.09
C ASP A 155 -11.02 -16.01 -10.09
N TRP A 156 -11.92 -16.36 -9.19
CA TRP A 156 -11.66 -17.31 -8.12
C TRP A 156 -11.48 -18.75 -8.61
N ASP A 157 -12.07 -19.11 -9.75
CA ASP A 157 -11.91 -20.44 -10.35
C ASP A 157 -10.49 -20.64 -10.88
N ARG A 158 -9.83 -19.53 -11.25
CA ARG A 158 -8.45 -19.49 -11.76
C ARG A 158 -7.49 -18.83 -10.75
N THR A 159 -7.80 -18.96 -9.45
CA THR A 159 -6.98 -18.40 -8.36
C THR A 159 -6.63 -19.45 -7.33
N SER A 160 -5.36 -19.49 -6.92
CA SER A 160 -4.81 -20.40 -5.90
C SER A 160 -3.79 -19.66 -5.02
N GLY A 161 -3.14 -20.38 -4.09
CA GLY A 161 -2.07 -19.77 -3.28
C GLY A 161 -0.84 -19.33 -4.07
N ARG A 162 -0.67 -19.76 -5.33
CA ARG A 162 0.50 -19.43 -6.17
C ARG A 162 0.14 -18.71 -7.46
N VAL A 163 -1.13 -18.66 -7.80
CA VAL A 163 -1.67 -18.00 -9.00
C VAL A 163 -2.85 -17.15 -8.62
N MET A 164 -2.90 -15.90 -9.07
CA MET A 164 -4.04 -15.01 -8.94
C MET A 164 -4.42 -14.50 -10.31
N THR A 165 -5.69 -14.66 -10.67
CA THR A 165 -6.25 -14.18 -11.94
C THR A 165 -7.25 -13.07 -11.66
N LEU A 166 -7.09 -11.94 -12.37
CA LEU A 166 -7.94 -10.77 -12.24
C LEU A 166 -8.22 -10.18 -13.63
N ASP A 167 -9.27 -9.37 -13.72
CA ASP A 167 -9.65 -8.71 -14.95
C ASP A 167 -8.49 -7.89 -15.51
N TRP A 168 -8.32 -7.94 -16.83
CA TRP A 168 -7.34 -7.08 -17.49
C TRP A 168 -7.76 -5.61 -17.38
N VAL A 169 -6.81 -4.75 -17.03
CA VAL A 169 -7.02 -3.30 -16.98
C VAL A 169 -6.46 -2.67 -18.23
N ASP A 170 -7.36 -2.17 -19.07
CA ASP A 170 -6.99 -1.34 -20.22
C ASP A 170 -6.97 0.14 -19.78
N GLY A 171 -5.78 0.69 -19.62
CA GLY A 171 -5.60 2.04 -19.10
C GLY A 171 -4.16 2.55 -19.21
N ILE A 172 -4.00 3.84 -19.01
CA ILE A 172 -2.70 4.53 -19.00
C ILE A 172 -2.19 4.58 -17.57
N LYS A 173 -0.93 4.24 -17.32
CA LYS A 173 -0.32 4.40 -15.98
C LYS A 173 -0.43 5.84 -15.52
N ILE A 174 -0.82 6.07 -14.28
CA ILE A 174 -1.02 7.42 -13.72
C ILE A 174 0.27 8.27 -13.75
N SER A 175 1.45 7.63 -13.80
CA SER A 175 2.76 8.28 -13.93
C SER A 175 3.03 8.86 -15.32
N LYS A 176 2.28 8.45 -16.35
CA LYS A 176 2.47 8.88 -17.73
C LYS A 176 1.62 10.12 -18.06
N THR A 177 1.94 11.22 -17.40
CA THR A 177 1.16 12.48 -17.48
C THR A 177 0.98 13.00 -18.88
N ASP A 178 1.99 12.87 -19.76
CA ASP A 178 1.90 13.33 -21.16
C ASP A 178 0.92 12.46 -21.98
N GLU A 179 0.92 11.13 -21.77
CA GLU A 179 -0.03 10.23 -22.42
C GLU A 179 -1.46 10.51 -21.92
N LEU A 180 -1.64 10.78 -20.61
CA LEU A 180 -2.93 11.15 -20.03
C LEU A 180 -3.47 12.46 -20.62
N LYS A 181 -2.63 13.48 -20.75
CA LYS A 181 -2.98 14.76 -21.41
C LYS A 181 -3.37 14.55 -22.87
N ALA A 182 -2.56 13.76 -23.61
CA ALA A 182 -2.84 13.44 -25.01
C ALA A 182 -4.16 12.67 -25.20
N ALA A 183 -4.54 11.84 -24.22
CA ALA A 183 -5.82 11.14 -24.17
C ALA A 183 -6.99 12.03 -23.74
N GLY A 184 -6.76 13.30 -23.38
CA GLY A 184 -7.79 14.28 -23.03
C GLY A 184 -8.21 14.27 -21.55
N HIS A 185 -7.46 13.63 -20.68
CA HIS A 185 -7.76 13.62 -19.25
C HIS A 185 -7.38 14.94 -18.57
N ASP A 186 -8.25 15.41 -17.69
CA ASP A 186 -7.97 16.53 -16.77
C ASP A 186 -7.15 16.01 -15.58
N LEU A 187 -5.88 16.36 -15.54
CA LEU A 187 -4.96 15.89 -14.49
C LEU A 187 -5.33 16.41 -13.10
N ASN A 188 -5.84 17.65 -13.01
CA ASN A 188 -6.31 18.21 -11.73
C ASN A 188 -7.53 17.44 -11.20
N ALA A 189 -8.46 17.08 -12.09
CA ALA A 189 -9.59 16.25 -11.71
C ALA A 189 -9.16 14.85 -11.24
N LEU A 190 -8.15 14.24 -11.90
CA LEU A 190 -7.57 12.96 -11.48
C LEU A 190 -6.88 13.06 -10.12
N ALA A 191 -6.09 14.13 -9.87
CA ALA A 191 -5.44 14.38 -8.59
C ALA A 191 -6.46 14.48 -7.45
N ASN A 192 -7.49 15.29 -7.64
CA ASN A 192 -8.57 15.43 -6.65
C ASN A 192 -9.31 14.12 -6.41
N LYS A 193 -9.64 13.39 -7.48
CA LYS A 193 -10.29 12.08 -7.40
C LYS A 193 -9.46 11.09 -6.58
N LEU A 194 -8.15 11.02 -6.81
CA LEU A 194 -7.24 10.11 -6.10
C LEU A 194 -7.22 10.41 -4.59
N VAL A 195 -7.05 11.69 -4.22
CA VAL A 195 -7.03 12.13 -2.80
C VAL A 195 -8.38 11.82 -2.12
N LEU A 196 -9.49 12.19 -2.76
CA LEU A 196 -10.83 11.95 -2.20
C LEU A 196 -11.13 10.45 -2.05
N THR A 197 -10.72 9.64 -3.02
CA THR A 197 -10.90 8.18 -2.95
C THR A 197 -10.13 7.60 -1.79
N PHE A 198 -8.86 7.99 -1.60
CA PHE A 198 -8.06 7.54 -0.46
C PHE A 198 -8.69 7.93 0.88
N LEU A 199 -9.13 9.19 1.02
CA LEU A 199 -9.79 9.65 2.24
C LEU A 199 -11.09 8.88 2.53
N ARG A 200 -11.88 8.56 1.51
CA ARG A 200 -13.07 7.72 1.66
C ARG A 200 -12.72 6.32 2.13
N GLN A 201 -11.74 5.66 1.50
CA GLN A 201 -11.27 4.34 1.94
C GLN A 201 -10.84 4.37 3.42
N ALA A 202 -10.04 5.35 3.83
CA ALA A 202 -9.48 5.41 5.16
C ALA A 202 -10.52 5.79 6.23
N ILE A 203 -11.35 6.80 5.96
CA ILE A 203 -12.24 7.41 6.97
C ILE A 203 -13.64 6.80 6.92
N SER A 204 -14.23 6.65 5.72
CA SER A 204 -15.60 6.12 5.60
C SER A 204 -15.63 4.61 5.75
N GLU A 205 -14.78 3.89 5.01
CA GLU A 205 -14.77 2.44 5.00
C GLU A 205 -13.87 1.85 6.09
N GLY A 206 -12.77 2.54 6.42
CA GLY A 206 -11.76 2.06 7.36
C GLY A 206 -10.94 0.90 6.83
N TYR A 207 -11.02 0.66 5.55
CA TYR A 207 -10.22 -0.31 4.81
C TYR A 207 -9.65 0.39 3.58
N PHE A 208 -8.33 0.46 3.49
CA PHE A 208 -7.68 1.27 2.47
C PHE A 208 -6.45 0.58 1.88
N HIS A 209 -6.19 0.88 0.62
CA HIS A 209 -4.99 0.48 -0.08
C HIS A 209 -3.79 1.23 0.51
N ALA A 210 -2.85 0.52 1.10
CA ALA A 210 -1.77 1.11 1.87
C ALA A 210 -0.43 1.21 1.09
N ASP A 211 -0.47 0.95 -0.21
CA ASP A 211 0.68 1.06 -1.11
C ASP A 211 0.30 1.66 -2.47
N MET A 212 -0.39 2.82 -2.43
CA MET A 212 -0.84 3.57 -3.60
C MET A 212 0.33 4.28 -4.30
N HIS A 213 1.32 3.53 -4.78
CA HIS A 213 2.36 4.14 -5.60
C HIS A 213 1.95 4.19 -7.07
N GLN A 214 2.54 5.12 -7.82
CA GLN A 214 2.19 5.40 -9.23
C GLN A 214 2.31 4.19 -10.16
N GLY A 215 3.08 3.17 -9.79
CA GLY A 215 3.22 1.92 -10.56
C GLY A 215 2.00 1.02 -10.49
N ASN A 216 1.18 1.16 -9.43
CA ASN A 216 0.00 0.33 -9.17
C ASN A 216 -1.32 0.99 -9.61
N LEU A 217 -1.26 2.21 -10.17
CA LEU A 217 -2.45 2.98 -10.54
C LEU A 217 -2.52 3.22 -12.05
N PHE A 218 -3.67 2.95 -12.61
CA PHE A 218 -4.00 3.18 -14.02
C PHE A 218 -5.22 4.08 -14.13
N VAL A 219 -5.31 4.79 -15.26
CA VAL A 219 -6.46 5.62 -15.62
C VAL A 219 -7.10 5.03 -16.85
N LYS A 220 -8.38 4.63 -16.75
CA LYS A 220 -9.18 4.11 -17.87
C LYS A 220 -9.62 5.23 -18.81
N PRO A 221 -10.07 4.89 -20.03
CA PRO A 221 -10.55 5.90 -20.99
C PRO A 221 -11.69 6.79 -20.46
N ASP A 222 -12.51 6.29 -19.55
CA ASP A 222 -13.59 7.04 -18.89
C ASP A 222 -13.12 7.96 -17.75
N GLY A 223 -11.80 7.97 -17.45
CA GLY A 223 -11.21 8.73 -16.35
C GLY A 223 -11.35 8.07 -14.97
N SER A 224 -11.77 6.82 -14.90
CA SER A 224 -11.73 6.04 -13.67
C SER A 224 -10.31 5.64 -13.33
N ILE A 225 -9.94 5.74 -12.04
CA ILE A 225 -8.65 5.27 -11.52
C ILE A 225 -8.80 3.81 -11.12
N VAL A 226 -7.84 2.96 -11.49
CA VAL A 226 -7.82 1.54 -11.15
C VAL A 226 -6.55 1.20 -10.40
N ALA A 227 -6.67 0.52 -9.27
CA ALA A 227 -5.52 -0.09 -8.58
C ALA A 227 -5.39 -1.56 -8.97
N ILE A 228 -4.15 -2.08 -9.03
CA ILE A 228 -3.87 -3.44 -9.52
C ILE A 228 -3.05 -4.34 -8.56
N ASP A 229 -2.52 -3.81 -7.47
CA ASP A 229 -1.77 -4.57 -6.46
C ASP A 229 -2.40 -4.33 -5.08
N PHE A 230 -2.71 -5.41 -4.34
CA PHE A 230 -3.45 -5.35 -3.08
C PHE A 230 -2.70 -6.08 -1.95
N GLY A 231 -1.39 -6.25 -2.10
CA GLY A 231 -0.53 -6.93 -1.14
C GLY A 231 -0.47 -6.22 0.22
N ILE A 232 -0.54 -4.89 0.23
CA ILE A 232 -0.48 -4.10 1.46
C ILE A 232 -1.76 -3.30 1.65
N MET A 233 -2.56 -3.72 2.63
CA MET A 233 -3.82 -3.08 3.00
C MET A 233 -3.78 -2.56 4.43
N GLY A 234 -4.42 -1.42 4.67
CA GLY A 234 -4.60 -0.83 6.00
C GLY A 234 -6.00 -1.00 6.53
N ARG A 235 -6.12 -1.17 7.85
CA ARG A 235 -7.42 -1.18 8.54
C ARG A 235 -7.43 -0.20 9.70
N ILE A 236 -8.49 0.56 9.79
CA ILE A 236 -8.76 1.50 10.87
C ILE A 236 -10.09 1.10 11.50
N ASN A 237 -10.09 0.80 12.79
CA ASN A 237 -11.31 0.44 13.47
C ASN A 237 -12.27 1.64 13.57
N ARG A 238 -13.55 1.37 13.85
CA ARG A 238 -14.61 2.40 13.88
C ARG A 238 -14.29 3.57 14.83
N GLN A 239 -13.74 3.28 15.99
CA GLN A 239 -13.42 4.30 16.99
C GLN A 239 -12.29 5.22 16.50
N ALA A 240 -11.19 4.64 15.95
CA ALA A 240 -10.08 5.41 15.42
C ALA A 240 -10.50 6.25 14.19
N ARG A 241 -11.42 5.75 13.35
CA ARG A 241 -12.01 6.54 12.24
C ARG A 241 -12.77 7.77 12.75
N PHE A 242 -13.55 7.59 13.80
CA PHE A 242 -14.28 8.69 14.43
C PHE A 242 -13.32 9.74 14.97
N TRP A 243 -12.28 9.34 15.69
CA TRP A 243 -11.25 10.26 16.18
C TRP A 243 -10.53 10.99 15.04
N LEU A 244 -10.15 10.26 13.97
CA LEU A 244 -9.51 10.89 12.81
C LEU A 244 -10.41 11.91 12.12
N ALA A 245 -11.69 11.61 11.94
CA ALA A 245 -12.66 12.54 11.36
C ALA A 245 -12.82 13.81 12.24
N GLU A 246 -12.95 13.65 13.55
CA GLU A 246 -13.04 14.78 14.49
C GLU A 246 -11.74 15.61 14.52
N ILE A 247 -10.56 14.94 14.46
CA ILE A 247 -9.27 15.63 14.40
C ILE A 247 -9.20 16.49 13.12
N LEU A 248 -9.49 15.91 11.95
CA LEU A 248 -9.48 16.62 10.68
C LEU A 248 -10.49 17.78 10.68
N TYR A 249 -11.70 17.53 11.15
CA TYR A 249 -12.72 18.59 11.28
C TYR A 249 -12.29 19.71 12.23
N GLY A 250 -11.72 19.35 13.38
CA GLY A 250 -11.22 20.31 14.36
C GLY A 250 -10.05 21.14 13.82
N LEU A 251 -9.13 20.53 13.07
CA LEU A 251 -8.01 21.24 12.43
C LEU A 251 -8.53 22.24 11.37
N THR A 252 -9.47 21.82 10.52
CA THR A 252 -10.02 22.67 9.45
C THR A 252 -10.88 23.82 10.00
N THR A 253 -11.61 23.60 11.09
CA THR A 253 -12.45 24.60 11.74
C THR A 253 -11.71 25.47 12.78
N GLY A 254 -10.46 25.11 13.13
CA GLY A 254 -9.65 25.80 14.13
C GLY A 254 -10.03 25.48 15.58
N ASN A 255 -10.74 24.36 15.80
CA ASN A 255 -11.10 23.89 17.15
C ASN A 255 -9.96 23.03 17.75
N TYR A 256 -8.80 23.65 17.93
CA TYR A 256 -7.58 22.96 18.40
C TYR A 256 -7.73 22.34 19.79
N LYS A 257 -8.58 22.94 20.65
CA LYS A 257 -8.85 22.39 21.98
C LYS A 257 -9.53 21.04 21.87
N ARG A 258 -10.57 20.92 21.04
CA ARG A 258 -11.26 19.62 20.82
C ARG A 258 -10.31 18.60 20.18
N VAL A 259 -9.46 19.02 19.24
CA VAL A 259 -8.44 18.14 18.65
C VAL A 259 -7.51 17.60 19.74
N ALA A 260 -7.06 18.46 20.66
CA ALA A 260 -6.22 18.03 21.77
C ALA A 260 -6.95 17.04 22.68
N GLU A 261 -8.17 17.34 23.11
CA GLU A 261 -8.99 16.46 23.95
C GLU A 261 -9.11 15.06 23.32
N ILE A 262 -9.36 14.95 22.00
CA ILE A 262 -9.46 13.69 21.29
C ILE A 262 -8.16 12.88 21.36
N HIS A 263 -7.01 13.53 21.24
CA HIS A 263 -5.72 12.85 21.35
C HIS A 263 -5.51 12.24 22.73
N PHE A 264 -5.99 12.89 23.78
CA PHE A 264 -5.96 12.34 25.15
C PHE A 264 -7.01 11.24 25.34
N GLU A 265 -8.24 11.41 24.83
CA GLU A 265 -9.28 10.37 24.84
C GLU A 265 -8.83 9.10 24.10
N ALA A 266 -8.12 9.25 22.99
CA ALA A 266 -7.55 8.17 22.20
C ALA A 266 -6.30 7.56 22.83
N GLN A 267 -5.80 8.11 23.92
CA GLN A 267 -4.54 7.72 24.56
C GLN A 267 -3.31 7.82 23.63
N TYR A 268 -3.38 8.74 22.65
CA TYR A 268 -2.23 9.04 21.79
C TYR A 268 -1.21 9.91 22.50
N VAL A 269 -1.66 10.79 23.40
CA VAL A 269 -0.84 11.62 24.28
C VAL A 269 -0.97 11.09 25.71
N PRO A 270 0.15 10.86 26.43
CA PRO A 270 0.13 10.45 27.83
C PRO A 270 -0.58 11.48 28.72
N SER A 271 -1.32 10.99 29.72
CA SER A 271 -2.16 11.81 30.59
C SER A 271 -1.42 12.78 31.51
N TYR A 272 -0.09 12.69 31.61
CA TYR A 272 0.72 13.62 32.41
C TYR A 272 1.03 14.94 31.67
N HIS A 273 0.76 15.02 30.36
CA HIS A 273 0.85 16.27 29.61
C HIS A 273 -0.42 17.15 29.79
N ASN A 274 -0.26 18.45 29.51
CA ASN A 274 -1.36 19.40 29.62
C ASN A 274 -2.11 19.56 28.30
N VAL A 275 -3.45 19.41 28.32
CA VAL A 275 -4.31 19.49 27.14
C VAL A 275 -4.22 20.88 26.48
N ASP A 276 -4.17 21.96 27.26
CA ASP A 276 -4.15 23.32 26.72
C ASP A 276 -2.79 23.66 26.09
N GLU A 277 -1.68 23.13 26.63
CA GLU A 277 -0.35 23.23 26.01
C GLU A 277 -0.30 22.49 24.68
N PHE A 278 -0.84 21.28 24.64
CA PHE A 278 -0.95 20.51 23.40
C PHE A 278 -1.84 21.18 22.37
N ALA A 279 -2.98 21.77 22.78
CA ALA A 279 -3.85 22.55 21.91
C ALA A 279 -3.13 23.78 21.32
N THR A 280 -2.25 24.42 22.10
CA THR A 280 -1.43 25.55 21.63
C THR A 280 -0.41 25.11 20.58
N ALA A 281 0.24 23.97 20.79
CA ALA A 281 1.17 23.37 19.81
C ALA A 281 0.46 23.01 18.49
N LEU A 282 -0.72 22.40 18.59
CA LEU A 282 -1.56 22.09 17.43
C LEU A 282 -1.98 23.36 16.66
N ARG A 283 -2.32 24.44 17.37
CA ARG A 283 -2.65 25.72 16.77
C ARG A 283 -1.48 26.31 15.99
N ALA A 284 -0.25 26.21 16.50
CA ALA A 284 0.94 26.70 15.82
C ALA A 284 1.16 26.04 14.44
N VAL A 285 0.74 24.77 14.30
CA VAL A 285 0.82 24.02 13.04
C VAL A 285 -0.42 24.25 12.17
N GLY A 286 -1.61 24.30 12.75
CA GLY A 286 -2.86 24.36 12.02
C GLY A 286 -3.21 25.76 11.50
N GLU A 287 -2.92 26.82 12.27
CA GLU A 287 -3.31 28.20 11.91
C GLU A 287 -2.68 28.69 10.59
N PRO A 288 -1.40 28.39 10.25
CA PRO A 288 -0.82 28.79 8.97
C PRO A 288 -1.47 28.14 7.74
N THR A 289 -2.20 27.05 7.92
CA THR A 289 -2.88 26.32 6.85
C THR A 289 -4.36 26.64 6.75
N ARG A 290 -4.90 27.30 7.75
CA ARG A 290 -6.32 27.61 7.86
C ARG A 290 -6.81 28.56 6.77
N GLY A 291 -7.95 28.21 6.15
CA GLY A 291 -8.55 29.03 5.09
C GLY A 291 -7.92 28.87 3.71
N LYS A 292 -6.88 28.04 3.59
CA LYS A 292 -6.33 27.69 2.28
C LYS A 292 -7.15 26.57 1.64
N PRO A 293 -7.35 26.59 0.31
CA PRO A 293 -7.97 25.47 -0.39
C PRO A 293 -7.12 24.22 -0.20
N VAL A 294 -7.77 23.05 -0.18
CA VAL A 294 -7.10 21.73 0.01
C VAL A 294 -5.98 21.50 -1.02
N SER A 295 -6.13 22.04 -2.23
CA SER A 295 -5.11 21.99 -3.28
C SER A 295 -3.83 22.79 -2.98
N GLU A 296 -3.87 23.72 -2.03
CA GLU A 296 -2.72 24.52 -1.59
C GLU A 296 -2.13 24.01 -0.26
N LEU A 297 -2.79 23.01 0.35
CA LEU A 297 -2.35 22.42 1.61
C LEU A 297 -1.38 21.26 1.30
N SER A 298 -0.13 21.39 1.69
CA SER A 298 0.77 20.24 1.79
C SER A 298 0.39 19.43 3.03
N VAL A 299 -0.41 18.37 2.81
CA VAL A 299 -0.78 17.42 3.86
C VAL A 299 0.47 16.76 4.44
N GLY A 300 1.49 16.51 3.59
CA GLY A 300 2.79 15.99 4.02
C GLY A 300 3.49 16.93 5.00
N GLN A 301 3.61 18.24 4.69
CA GLN A 301 4.21 19.22 5.60
C GLN A 301 3.41 19.36 6.90
N MET A 302 2.08 19.30 6.82
CA MET A 302 1.23 19.34 8.01
C MET A 302 1.46 18.09 8.88
N LEU A 303 1.59 16.92 8.28
CA LEU A 303 1.90 15.68 8.99
C LEU A 303 3.31 15.73 9.58
N ASP A 304 4.33 16.20 8.86
CA ASP A 304 5.70 16.35 9.39
C ASP A 304 5.72 17.28 10.61
N SER A 305 4.98 18.38 10.55
CA SER A 305 4.85 19.30 11.70
C SER A 305 4.09 18.67 12.87
N LEU A 306 3.04 17.89 12.61
CA LEU A 306 2.37 17.09 13.63
C LEU A 306 3.31 16.05 14.25
N PHE A 307 4.20 15.42 13.45
CA PHE A 307 5.20 14.51 14.00
C PHE A 307 6.28 15.18 14.84
N ALA A 308 6.64 16.44 14.58
CA ALA A 308 7.49 17.19 15.49
C ALA A 308 6.84 17.32 16.86
N ILE A 309 5.54 17.67 16.88
CA ILE A 309 4.75 17.73 18.12
C ILE A 309 4.64 16.35 18.81
N THR A 310 4.53 15.24 18.04
CA THR A 310 4.42 13.90 18.65
C THR A 310 5.60 13.58 19.56
N ARG A 311 6.78 14.09 19.21
CA ARG A 311 8.02 13.87 19.99
C ARG A 311 8.01 14.71 21.25
N ASP A 312 7.53 15.94 21.20
CA ASP A 312 7.51 16.87 22.32
C ASP A 312 6.49 16.46 23.39
N PHE A 313 5.47 15.69 22.98
CA PHE A 313 4.39 15.21 23.84
C PHE A 313 4.42 13.69 24.07
N ASP A 314 5.55 13.04 23.83
CA ASP A 314 5.78 11.59 24.06
C ASP A 314 4.67 10.70 23.48
N MET A 315 4.13 11.09 22.32
CA MET A 315 3.04 10.33 21.70
C MET A 315 3.50 8.94 21.25
N GLU A 316 2.73 7.93 21.63
CA GLU A 316 2.97 6.57 21.15
C GLU A 316 2.57 6.44 19.67
N THR A 317 3.49 5.89 18.88
CA THR A 317 3.25 5.69 17.45
C THR A 317 2.30 4.52 17.22
N GLN A 318 1.14 4.80 16.67
CA GLN A 318 0.16 3.78 16.32
C GLN A 318 0.46 3.19 14.92
N PRO A 319 0.67 1.87 14.78
CA PRO A 319 1.06 1.26 13.49
C PRO A 319 0.10 1.57 12.33
N HIS A 320 -1.20 1.62 12.58
CA HIS A 320 -2.21 1.94 11.57
C HIS A 320 -2.14 3.41 11.11
N LEU A 321 -1.74 4.34 12.01
CA LEU A 321 -1.53 5.75 11.66
C LEU A 321 -0.27 5.96 10.84
N LEU A 322 0.81 5.20 11.12
CA LEU A 322 2.03 5.23 10.29
C LEU A 322 1.75 4.77 8.86
N LEU A 323 0.95 3.71 8.71
CA LEU A 323 0.58 3.21 7.40
C LEU A 323 -0.30 4.20 6.64
N LEU A 324 -1.26 4.80 7.34
CA LEU A 324 -2.10 5.87 6.80
C LEU A 324 -1.26 7.05 6.32
N GLN A 325 -0.31 7.51 7.15
CA GLN A 325 0.61 8.60 6.81
C GLN A 325 1.46 8.27 5.57
N LYS A 326 2.12 7.10 5.57
CA LYS A 326 2.93 6.65 4.42
C LYS A 326 2.10 6.77 3.13
N THR A 327 0.87 6.26 3.16
CA THR A 327 0.00 6.26 1.99
C THR A 327 -0.44 7.67 1.60
N MET A 328 -0.76 8.52 2.59
CA MET A 328 -1.12 9.91 2.32
C MET A 328 0.01 10.67 1.61
N VAL A 329 1.26 10.52 2.08
CA VAL A 329 2.44 11.14 1.44
C VAL A 329 2.61 10.64 0.00
N MET A 330 2.36 9.35 -0.25
CA MET A 330 2.43 8.80 -1.61
C MET A 330 1.33 9.38 -2.51
N VAL A 331 0.09 9.43 -2.02
CA VAL A 331 -1.07 10.00 -2.75
C VAL A 331 -0.85 11.49 -3.04
N GLU A 332 -0.35 12.26 -2.06
CA GLU A 332 0.01 13.67 -2.25
C GLU A 332 1.11 13.83 -3.29
N GLY A 333 2.15 13.00 -3.23
CA GLY A 333 3.23 13.01 -4.22
C GLY A 333 2.74 12.80 -5.65
N ILE A 334 1.80 11.87 -5.86
CA ILE A 334 1.17 11.65 -7.17
C ILE A 334 0.28 12.85 -7.54
N ALA A 335 -0.54 13.35 -6.63
CA ALA A 335 -1.41 14.48 -6.89
C ALA A 335 -0.61 15.75 -7.28
N THR A 336 0.54 15.98 -6.65
CA THR A 336 1.45 17.07 -6.99
C THR A 336 2.11 16.90 -8.38
N GLN A 337 2.38 15.66 -8.80
CA GLN A 337 2.91 15.40 -10.15
C GLN A 337 1.84 15.59 -11.25
N LEU A 338 0.57 15.41 -10.92
CA LEU A 338 -0.55 15.61 -11.84
C LEU A 338 -0.92 17.10 -11.98
N ASN A 339 -0.61 17.94 -11.00
CA ASN A 339 -0.86 19.39 -11.01
C ASN A 339 0.31 20.15 -11.63
#